data_85549903340c27585b6ac7e61f3d5b06
#
_entry.id   85549903340c27585b6ac7e61f3d5b06
#
_cell.length_a   1.000
_cell.length_b   1.000
_cell.length_c   1.000
_cell.angle_alpha   90.00
_cell.angle_beta   90.00
_cell.angle_gamma   90.00
#
_symmetry.space_group_name_H-M   'P 1'
#
loop_
_entity.id
_entity.type
_entity.pdbx_description
1 polymer ?
#
loop_
_entity_poly.entity_id
_entity_poly.type
_entity_poly.pdbx_seq_one_letter_code
_entity_poly.pdbx_strand_id
1 'polypeptide(L)'
;GEIYADAPTAGFAGVSVRAADLDAIAAPRLIVNGYDGIFNGAVTYSGGSDIFVRDGVTLSAAELVLIGGNITIGSNVTLSTIGQGPAPFDSTSLGMNYTTSPGTTVLALSNGNLNFLGSNGGSGAINIGAGSQLYSEGTLAFATNGASSIDPSAHFGSRNITLAVGSINIGDGGTIAATGAPAGFLFNQALFDTLVHGDPSHAAPALERITLSAASSINLFGSAGLDATALQRGLDGDGAEVVSGKGREGSVEASDR
;
A
#
# COMPACT_ATOMS: atom_id res chain seq x y z
N GLY A 1 -12.97 6.15 12.46
CA GLY A 1 -14.18 5.98 11.63
C GLY A 1 -14.36 4.56 11.12
N GLU A 2 -15.55 4.24 10.64
CA GLU A 2 -15.79 2.98 9.91
C GLU A 2 -16.54 3.23 8.60
N ILE A 3 -16.22 2.39 7.60
CA ILE A 3 -16.96 2.26 6.35
C ILE A 3 -17.61 0.88 6.37
N TYR A 4 -18.91 0.80 6.11
CA TYR A 4 -19.67 -0.44 6.14
C TYR A 4 -20.47 -0.66 4.85
N ALA A 5 -20.81 -1.92 4.53
CA ALA A 5 -21.59 -2.28 3.37
C ALA A 5 -23.11 -2.09 3.65
N ASP A 6 -23.67 -2.90 4.56
CA ASP A 6 -25.10 -2.98 4.79
C ASP A 6 -25.54 -2.25 6.06
N ALA A 7 -24.84 -2.46 7.18
CA ALA A 7 -25.17 -1.86 8.48
C ALA A 7 -23.92 -1.51 9.27
N PRO A 8 -23.94 -0.39 10.04
CA PRO A 8 -22.85 -0.03 10.90
C PRO A 8 -22.67 -1.05 12.03
N THR A 9 -21.46 -1.11 12.58
CA THR A 9 -21.17 -1.96 13.73
C THR A 9 -21.97 -1.48 14.94
N ALA A 10 -22.74 -2.37 15.55
CA ALA A 10 -23.54 -2.04 16.73
C ALA A 10 -22.64 -1.54 17.86
N GLY A 11 -22.96 -0.37 18.43
CA GLY A 11 -22.18 0.25 19.51
C GLY A 11 -20.86 0.88 19.09
N PHE A 12 -20.57 1.02 17.80
CA PHE A 12 -19.38 1.73 17.34
C PHE A 12 -19.44 3.20 17.76
N ALA A 13 -18.41 3.67 18.48
CA ALA A 13 -18.40 5.02 19.07
C ALA A 13 -17.87 6.11 18.11
N GLY A 14 -17.56 5.76 16.85
CA GLY A 14 -17.01 6.66 15.85
C GLY A 14 -18.04 7.07 14.80
N VAL A 15 -17.55 7.72 13.75
CA VAL A 15 -18.36 8.05 12.57
C VAL A 15 -18.47 6.79 11.70
N SER A 16 -19.71 6.44 11.36
CA SER A 16 -20.02 5.32 10.44
C SER A 16 -20.55 5.87 9.13
N VAL A 17 -19.96 5.44 8.01
CA VAL A 17 -20.35 5.86 6.66
C VAL A 17 -20.61 4.62 5.81
N ARG A 18 -21.73 4.61 5.09
CA ARG A 18 -22.03 3.52 4.17
C ARG A 18 -21.21 3.66 2.88
N ALA A 19 -20.62 2.56 2.42
CA ALA A 19 -19.81 2.54 1.19
C ALA A 19 -20.57 3.06 -0.03
N ALA A 20 -21.83 2.62 -0.20
CA ALA A 20 -22.67 3.07 -1.31
C ALA A 20 -22.94 4.58 -1.31
N ASP A 21 -22.93 5.23 -0.15
CA ASP A 21 -23.12 6.69 -0.08
C ASP A 21 -21.83 7.42 -0.51
N LEU A 22 -20.66 6.83 -0.24
CA LEU A 22 -19.37 7.34 -0.73
C LEU A 22 -19.25 7.19 -2.25
N ASP A 23 -19.59 6.01 -2.79
CA ASP A 23 -19.59 5.77 -4.23
C ASP A 23 -20.58 6.68 -4.98
N ALA A 24 -21.75 6.97 -4.37
CA ALA A 24 -22.75 7.87 -4.95
C ALA A 24 -22.29 9.31 -5.11
N ILE A 25 -21.23 9.74 -4.40
CA ILE A 25 -20.60 11.05 -4.60
C ILE A 25 -19.98 11.14 -6.00
N ALA A 26 -19.57 10.00 -6.58
CA ALA A 26 -18.88 9.89 -7.87
C ALA A 26 -17.65 10.82 -7.99
N ALA A 27 -16.98 11.06 -6.88
CA ALA A 27 -15.77 11.86 -6.85
C ALA A 27 -14.61 11.09 -7.48
N PRO A 28 -13.85 11.67 -8.41
CA PRO A 28 -12.69 11.00 -8.98
C PRO A 28 -11.58 10.77 -7.93
N ARG A 29 -11.60 11.52 -6.85
CA ARG A 29 -10.70 11.38 -5.71
C ARG A 29 -11.49 11.32 -4.41
N LEU A 30 -11.28 10.25 -3.66
CA LEU A 30 -11.90 10.01 -2.37
C LEU A 30 -10.83 9.89 -1.28
N ILE A 31 -10.74 10.89 -0.43
CA ILE A 31 -9.90 10.86 0.78
C ILE A 31 -10.81 10.61 1.97
N VAL A 32 -10.53 9.56 2.73
CA VAL A 32 -11.34 9.16 3.86
C VAL A 32 -10.55 9.26 5.15
N ASN A 33 -11.17 9.85 6.17
CA ASN A 33 -10.68 9.95 7.55
C ASN A 33 -9.43 10.84 7.72
N GLY A 34 -9.18 11.74 6.76
CA GLY A 34 -8.06 12.67 6.81
C GLY A 34 -8.16 13.74 5.73
N TYR A 35 -7.09 14.43 5.54
CA TYR A 35 -6.94 15.47 4.52
C TYR A 35 -5.51 15.49 3.98
N ASP A 36 -5.30 16.23 2.90
CA ASP A 36 -3.98 16.51 2.35
C ASP A 36 -3.72 18.01 2.27
N GLY A 37 -2.46 18.36 2.15
CA GLY A 37 -1.99 19.71 1.94
C GLY A 37 -0.56 19.73 1.40
N ILE A 38 -0.15 20.86 0.83
CA ILE A 38 1.24 21.03 0.38
C ILE A 38 2.05 21.59 1.54
N PHE A 39 3.05 20.85 1.97
CA PHE A 39 3.97 21.26 3.02
C PHE A 39 5.41 20.93 2.63
N ASN A 40 6.31 21.90 2.75
CA ASN A 40 7.73 21.76 2.38
C ASN A 40 7.96 21.19 0.96
N GLY A 41 7.11 21.54 0.00
CA GLY A 41 7.25 21.09 -1.39
C GLY A 41 6.80 19.64 -1.65
N ALA A 42 6.11 19.03 -0.70
CA ALA A 42 5.50 17.71 -0.85
C ALA A 42 4.01 17.74 -0.52
N VAL A 43 3.24 16.84 -1.12
CA VAL A 43 1.85 16.58 -0.71
C VAL A 43 1.91 15.75 0.56
N THR A 44 1.37 16.29 1.66
CA THR A 44 1.40 15.67 2.98
C THR A 44 0.01 15.22 3.37
N TYR A 45 -0.17 13.93 3.59
CA TYR A 45 -1.39 13.36 4.15
C TYR A 45 -1.39 13.46 5.67
N SER A 46 -2.54 13.85 6.24
CA SER A 46 -2.69 14.06 7.68
C SER A 46 -4.01 13.48 8.18
N GLY A 47 -3.93 12.76 9.30
CA GLY A 47 -5.07 12.17 10.02
C GLY A 47 -4.56 11.31 11.16
N GLY A 48 -5.35 11.07 12.19
CA GLY A 48 -4.88 10.40 13.40
C GLY A 48 -5.83 9.39 14.05
N SER A 49 -7.10 9.37 13.68
CA SER A 49 -8.05 8.38 14.20
C SER A 49 -7.99 7.10 13.39
N ASP A 50 -8.29 5.96 14.02
CA ASP A 50 -8.35 4.68 13.32
C ASP A 50 -9.48 4.66 12.29
N ILE A 51 -9.23 3.93 11.18
CA ILE A 51 -10.24 3.64 10.17
C ILE A 51 -10.43 2.13 10.00
N PHE A 52 -11.68 1.72 9.91
CA PHE A 52 -12.11 0.34 9.69
C PHE A 52 -12.95 0.28 8.42
N VAL A 53 -12.47 -0.43 7.42
CA VAL A 53 -13.27 -0.82 6.26
C VAL A 53 -13.82 -2.20 6.57
N ARG A 54 -15.12 -2.30 6.78
CA ARG A 54 -15.77 -3.52 7.26
C ARG A 54 -15.88 -4.56 6.15
N ASP A 55 -16.15 -5.80 6.56
CA ASP A 55 -16.27 -6.95 5.65
C ASP A 55 -17.25 -6.67 4.52
N GLY A 56 -16.91 -7.13 3.32
CA GLY A 56 -17.74 -7.04 2.12
C GLY A 56 -17.92 -5.64 1.54
N VAL A 57 -17.23 -4.63 2.06
CA VAL A 57 -17.26 -3.27 1.50
C VAL A 57 -16.64 -3.26 0.11
N THR A 58 -17.30 -2.57 -0.81
CA THR A 58 -16.75 -2.21 -2.13
C THR A 58 -16.69 -0.70 -2.25
N LEU A 59 -15.54 -0.16 -2.66
CA LEU A 59 -15.32 1.25 -2.95
C LEU A 59 -14.55 1.42 -4.25
N SER A 60 -14.96 2.41 -5.07
CA SER A 60 -14.34 2.71 -6.35
C SER A 60 -14.16 4.21 -6.56
N ALA A 61 -12.98 4.64 -6.95
CA ALA A 61 -12.68 5.99 -7.45
C ALA A 61 -11.37 5.97 -8.23
N ALA A 62 -11.07 6.95 -9.05
CA ALA A 62 -9.77 7.03 -9.74
C ALA A 62 -8.59 7.19 -8.77
N GLU A 63 -8.86 7.71 -7.56
CA GLU A 63 -7.93 7.76 -6.45
C GLU A 63 -8.68 7.53 -5.12
N LEU A 64 -8.32 6.48 -4.40
CA LEU A 64 -8.81 6.14 -3.07
C LEU A 64 -7.67 6.29 -2.07
N VAL A 65 -7.86 7.14 -1.05
CA VAL A 65 -6.87 7.36 0.00
C VAL A 65 -7.51 7.16 1.36
N LEU A 66 -7.09 6.13 2.05
CA LEU A 66 -7.49 5.86 3.43
C LEU A 66 -6.39 6.38 4.35
N ILE A 67 -6.78 7.22 5.31
CA ILE A 67 -5.84 7.86 6.24
C ILE A 67 -6.26 7.54 7.67
N GLY A 68 -5.30 7.17 8.53
CA GLY A 68 -5.62 6.87 9.91
C GLY A 68 -4.42 6.76 10.82
N GLY A 69 -4.67 6.57 12.12
CA GLY A 69 -3.68 6.05 13.05
C GLY A 69 -3.38 4.59 12.70
N ASN A 70 -4.42 3.76 12.69
CA ASN A 70 -4.40 2.41 12.14
C ASN A 70 -5.43 2.30 11.01
N ILE A 71 -5.13 1.42 10.03
CA ILE A 71 -6.04 1.09 8.94
C ILE A 71 -6.33 -0.41 8.99
N THR A 72 -7.61 -0.76 9.12
CA THR A 72 -8.05 -2.15 9.10
C THR A 72 -9.01 -2.37 7.94
N ILE A 73 -8.61 -3.22 7.01
CA ILE A 73 -9.42 -3.72 5.91
C ILE A 73 -9.96 -5.08 6.33
N GLY A 74 -11.27 -5.21 6.39
CA GLY A 74 -11.97 -6.45 6.73
C GLY A 74 -11.83 -7.52 5.66
N SER A 75 -12.58 -8.61 5.81
CA SER A 75 -12.58 -9.70 4.84
C SER A 75 -13.45 -9.39 3.64
N ASN A 76 -13.05 -9.89 2.45
CA ASN A 76 -13.80 -9.74 1.19
C ASN A 76 -14.10 -8.26 0.85
N VAL A 77 -13.23 -7.36 1.21
CA VAL A 77 -13.29 -5.94 0.85
C VAL A 77 -12.73 -5.77 -0.56
N THR A 78 -13.38 -4.97 -1.39
CA THR A 78 -12.87 -4.57 -2.70
C THR A 78 -12.60 -3.07 -2.73
N LEU A 79 -11.34 -2.68 -2.88
CA LEU A 79 -10.93 -1.32 -3.17
C LEU A 79 -10.37 -1.28 -4.59
N SER A 80 -10.98 -0.53 -5.49
CA SER A 80 -10.60 -0.57 -6.90
C SER A 80 -10.60 0.80 -7.56
N THR A 81 -9.56 1.08 -8.34
CA THR A 81 -9.52 2.25 -9.21
C THR A 81 -9.68 1.86 -10.69
N ILE A 82 -9.83 0.55 -10.97
CA ILE A 82 -9.92 0.03 -12.33
C ILE A 82 -11.15 0.61 -13.05
N GLY A 83 -10.92 1.14 -14.26
CA GLY A 83 -11.97 1.72 -15.08
C GLY A 83 -12.54 3.06 -14.59
N GLN A 84 -11.96 3.67 -13.54
CA GLN A 84 -12.45 4.92 -12.95
C GLN A 84 -11.88 6.18 -13.64
N GLY A 85 -11.11 6.00 -14.72
CA GLY A 85 -10.49 7.10 -15.45
C GLY A 85 -9.18 7.59 -14.81
N PRO A 86 -8.61 8.69 -15.31
CA PRO A 86 -7.33 9.19 -14.84
C PRO A 86 -7.43 9.75 -13.42
N ALA A 87 -6.38 9.53 -12.63
CA ALA A 87 -6.28 10.14 -11.31
C ALA A 87 -6.18 11.67 -11.45
N PRO A 88 -6.89 12.44 -10.62
CA PRO A 88 -6.83 13.92 -10.66
C PRO A 88 -5.49 14.46 -10.19
N PHE A 89 -4.74 13.69 -9.40
CA PHE A 89 -3.42 14.05 -8.90
C PHE A 89 -2.42 12.91 -9.17
N ASP A 90 -1.22 13.30 -9.59
CA ASP A 90 -0.15 12.38 -10.00
C ASP A 90 1.20 13.03 -9.71
N SER A 91 2.15 12.30 -9.16
CA SER A 91 3.50 12.81 -8.82
C SER A 91 4.22 13.38 -10.04
N THR A 92 4.02 12.79 -11.21
CA THR A 92 4.70 13.21 -12.43
C THR A 92 4.14 14.54 -12.93
N SER A 93 2.80 14.66 -12.97
CA SER A 93 2.13 15.88 -13.45
C SER A 93 2.28 17.04 -12.48
N LEU A 94 2.28 16.78 -11.17
CA LEU A 94 2.46 17.80 -10.14
C LEU A 94 3.93 18.20 -9.94
N GLY A 95 4.89 17.34 -10.32
CA GLY A 95 6.31 17.50 -9.96
C GLY A 95 6.55 17.41 -8.45
N MET A 96 5.65 16.77 -7.70
CA MET A 96 5.69 16.66 -6.25
C MET A 96 5.69 15.21 -5.79
N ASN A 97 6.33 14.98 -4.66
CA ASN A 97 6.29 13.71 -3.96
C ASN A 97 5.24 13.74 -2.84
N TYR A 98 4.90 12.57 -2.35
CA TYR A 98 3.98 12.37 -1.25
C TYR A 98 4.71 11.99 0.03
N THR A 99 4.15 12.38 1.16
CA THR A 99 4.62 12.01 2.50
C THR A 99 3.45 11.97 3.48
N THR A 100 3.71 11.58 4.73
CA THR A 100 2.72 11.59 5.80
C THR A 100 3.12 12.55 6.90
N SER A 101 2.17 13.13 7.62
CA SER A 101 2.43 13.81 8.87
C SER A 101 2.76 12.79 9.98
N PRO A 102 3.43 13.22 11.07
CA PRO A 102 3.70 12.36 12.20
C PRO A 102 2.44 11.66 12.74
N GLY A 103 2.52 10.35 12.99
CA GLY A 103 1.40 9.56 13.49
C GLY A 103 0.36 9.14 12.44
N THR A 104 0.56 9.49 11.18
CA THR A 104 -0.38 9.19 10.10
C THR A 104 0.03 7.96 9.31
N THR A 105 -0.90 7.04 9.16
CA THR A 105 -0.81 5.86 8.28
C THR A 105 -1.67 6.09 7.05
N VAL A 106 -1.18 5.69 5.87
CA VAL A 106 -1.87 5.84 4.59
C VAL A 106 -1.86 4.54 3.82
N LEU A 107 -3.04 4.17 3.31
CA LEU A 107 -3.21 3.18 2.25
C LEU A 107 -3.84 3.91 1.06
N ALA A 108 -3.14 3.96 -0.07
CA ALA A 108 -3.60 4.68 -1.25
C ALA A 108 -3.59 3.79 -2.49
N LEU A 109 -4.67 3.90 -3.27
CA LEU A 109 -4.82 3.32 -4.59
C LEU A 109 -5.06 4.47 -5.56
N SER A 110 -4.33 4.54 -6.66
CA SER A 110 -4.46 5.63 -7.63
C SER A 110 -4.16 5.15 -9.04
N ASN A 111 -4.94 5.62 -10.02
CA ASN A 111 -4.63 5.41 -11.44
C ASN A 111 -3.44 6.27 -11.92
N GLY A 112 -2.94 7.14 -11.05
CA GLY A 112 -1.71 7.91 -11.27
C GLY A 112 -0.49 7.33 -10.55
N ASN A 113 0.63 8.02 -10.69
CA ASN A 113 1.86 7.70 -10.00
C ASN A 113 1.90 8.43 -8.65
N LEU A 114 1.97 7.67 -7.55
CA LEU A 114 2.16 8.20 -6.19
C LEU A 114 3.57 7.86 -5.69
N ASN A 115 4.47 8.83 -5.74
CA ASN A 115 5.83 8.66 -5.30
C ASN A 115 6.01 9.11 -3.84
N PHE A 116 5.96 8.18 -2.90
CA PHE A 116 6.19 8.45 -1.49
C PHE A 116 7.69 8.48 -1.17
N LEU A 117 8.16 9.60 -0.61
CA LEU A 117 9.57 9.75 -0.18
C LEU A 117 9.89 9.02 1.13
N GLY A 118 8.88 8.54 1.84
CA GLY A 118 8.99 7.90 3.13
C GLY A 118 7.74 8.19 3.96
N SER A 119 7.62 7.50 5.09
CA SER A 119 6.60 7.76 6.08
C SER A 119 7.21 8.47 7.29
N ASN A 120 6.63 9.61 7.66
CA ASN A 120 6.89 10.26 8.95
C ASN A 120 5.92 9.74 10.02
N GLY A 121 5.19 8.67 9.69
CA GLY A 121 4.13 8.11 10.50
C GLY A 121 4.58 7.61 11.86
N GLY A 122 3.64 7.47 12.75
CA GLY A 122 3.79 6.78 14.02
C GLY A 122 3.79 5.26 13.85
N SER A 123 3.58 4.55 14.96
CA SER A 123 3.52 3.08 15.01
C SER A 123 2.19 2.49 14.50
N GLY A 124 1.43 3.20 13.68
CA GLY A 124 0.16 2.71 13.14
C GLY A 124 0.35 1.50 12.23
N ALA A 125 -0.63 0.61 12.23
CA ALA A 125 -0.62 -0.62 11.45
C ALA A 125 -1.57 -0.55 10.24
N ILE A 126 -1.23 -1.31 9.19
CA ILE A 126 -2.15 -1.62 8.09
C ILE A 126 -2.44 -3.11 8.15
N ASN A 127 -3.71 -3.47 8.38
CA ASN A 127 -4.15 -4.85 8.42
C ASN A 127 -5.11 -5.09 7.26
N ILE A 128 -4.84 -6.14 6.47
CA ILE A 128 -5.66 -6.53 5.32
C ILE A 128 -6.18 -7.94 5.55
N GLY A 129 -7.52 -8.06 5.59
CA GLY A 129 -8.24 -9.29 5.87
C GLY A 129 -8.36 -10.23 4.67
N ALA A 130 -8.84 -11.43 4.95
CA ALA A 130 -8.94 -12.53 4.01
C ALA A 130 -9.83 -12.21 2.79
N GLY A 131 -9.41 -12.64 1.60
CA GLY A 131 -10.15 -12.48 0.36
C GLY A 131 -10.32 -11.04 -0.10
N SER A 132 -9.63 -10.08 0.51
CA SER A 132 -9.69 -8.68 0.11
C SER A 132 -8.98 -8.46 -1.21
N GLN A 133 -9.49 -7.51 -2.00
CA GLN A 133 -9.02 -7.19 -3.35
C GLN A 133 -8.64 -5.70 -3.40
N LEU A 134 -7.37 -5.42 -3.70
CA LEU A 134 -6.85 -4.06 -3.81
C LEU A 134 -6.26 -3.86 -5.21
N TYR A 135 -7.01 -3.19 -6.07
CA TYR A 135 -6.68 -3.06 -7.49
C TYR A 135 -6.51 -1.61 -7.92
N SER A 136 -5.42 -1.33 -8.63
CA SER A 136 -5.13 -0.02 -9.18
C SER A 136 -4.53 -0.12 -10.58
N GLU A 137 -4.92 0.77 -11.49
CA GLU A 137 -4.25 0.87 -12.80
C GLU A 137 -2.86 1.51 -12.71
N GLY A 138 -2.59 2.29 -11.68
CA GLY A 138 -1.34 3.03 -11.49
C GLY A 138 -0.56 2.57 -10.28
N THR A 139 -0.86 3.11 -9.10
CA THR A 139 -0.08 2.89 -7.87
C THR A 139 -0.91 2.34 -6.72
N LEU A 140 -0.37 1.34 -6.04
CA LEU A 140 -0.78 0.91 -4.71
C LEU A 140 0.32 1.32 -3.72
N ALA A 141 -0.01 2.14 -2.72
CA ALA A 141 0.96 2.67 -1.77
C ALA A 141 0.60 2.34 -0.33
N PHE A 142 1.59 1.87 0.42
CA PHE A 142 1.54 1.64 1.86
C PHE A 142 2.52 2.60 2.53
N ALA A 143 2.02 3.50 3.39
CA ALA A 143 2.86 4.43 4.13
C ALA A 143 2.57 4.33 5.63
N THR A 144 3.45 3.67 6.37
CA THR A 144 3.36 3.50 7.82
C THR A 144 4.69 3.10 8.43
N ASN A 145 4.96 3.49 9.68
CA ASN A 145 6.14 3.01 10.42
C ASN A 145 5.82 1.86 11.38
N GLY A 146 4.56 1.46 11.49
CA GLY A 146 4.14 0.32 12.29
C GLY A 146 4.21 -1.02 11.53
N ALA A 147 3.77 -2.07 12.20
CA ALA A 147 3.64 -3.38 11.61
C ALA A 147 2.49 -3.42 10.59
N SER A 148 2.62 -4.26 9.58
CA SER A 148 1.54 -4.55 8.64
C SER A 148 1.27 -6.04 8.61
N SER A 149 -0.01 -6.39 8.55
CA SER A 149 -0.47 -7.77 8.44
C SER A 149 -1.34 -7.91 7.20
N ILE A 150 -0.93 -8.80 6.30
CA ILE A 150 -1.65 -9.07 5.05
C ILE A 150 -2.04 -10.55 5.06
N ASP A 151 -3.34 -10.81 4.94
CA ASP A 151 -3.82 -12.19 4.83
C ASP A 151 -3.31 -12.80 3.51
N PRO A 152 -2.82 -14.05 3.51
CA PRO A 152 -2.29 -14.70 2.31
C PRO A 152 -3.31 -14.88 1.18
N SER A 153 -4.60 -14.80 1.46
CA SER A 153 -5.66 -14.85 0.45
C SER A 153 -6.07 -13.48 -0.10
N ALA A 154 -5.41 -12.42 0.30
CA ALA A 154 -5.63 -11.10 -0.28
C ALA A 154 -5.05 -11.02 -1.70
N HIS A 155 -5.77 -10.35 -2.59
CA HIS A 155 -5.40 -10.18 -3.99
C HIS A 155 -5.00 -8.74 -4.29
N PHE A 156 -3.97 -8.60 -5.10
CA PHE A 156 -3.44 -7.30 -5.49
C PHE A 156 -3.24 -7.22 -7.00
N GLY A 157 -3.35 -6.02 -7.55
CA GLY A 157 -2.95 -5.73 -8.91
C GLY A 157 -2.69 -4.25 -9.06
N SER A 158 -1.45 -3.90 -9.46
CA SER A 158 -1.05 -2.52 -9.66
C SER A 158 0.25 -2.47 -10.47
N ARG A 159 0.37 -1.52 -11.41
CA ARG A 159 1.64 -1.32 -12.14
C ARG A 159 2.77 -0.90 -11.21
N ASN A 160 2.47 -0.07 -10.22
CA ASN A 160 3.47 0.44 -9.29
C ASN A 160 3.08 0.13 -7.86
N ILE A 161 4.01 -0.39 -7.08
CA ILE A 161 3.86 -0.54 -5.64
C ILE A 161 4.88 0.31 -4.93
N THR A 162 4.41 1.08 -3.96
CA THR A 162 5.27 1.88 -3.10
C THR A 162 5.10 1.45 -1.65
N LEU A 163 6.18 0.96 -1.05
CA LEU A 163 6.28 0.70 0.38
C LEU A 163 7.11 1.81 1.03
N ALA A 164 6.44 2.72 1.75
CA ALA A 164 7.07 3.79 2.52
C ALA A 164 6.87 3.48 4.01
N VAL A 165 7.73 2.65 4.58
CA VAL A 165 7.50 2.00 5.89
C VAL A 165 8.66 2.17 6.87
N GLY A 166 8.43 1.83 8.13
CA GLY A 166 9.46 1.93 9.17
C GLY A 166 10.61 0.97 8.93
N SER A 167 10.30 -0.31 8.78
CA SER A 167 11.26 -1.37 8.43
C SER A 167 10.63 -2.33 7.44
N ILE A 168 11.45 -2.91 6.56
CA ILE A 168 11.06 -3.97 5.64
C ILE A 168 11.85 -5.22 5.99
N ASN A 169 11.14 -6.30 6.28
CA ASN A 169 11.72 -7.61 6.57
C ASN A 169 11.48 -8.54 5.38
N ILE A 170 12.52 -8.86 4.64
CA ILE A 170 12.47 -9.70 3.45
C ILE A 170 12.92 -11.11 3.80
N GLY A 171 12.10 -12.11 3.53
CA GLY A 171 12.43 -13.51 3.76
C GLY A 171 11.24 -14.35 4.18
N ASP A 172 11.51 -15.58 4.60
CA ASP A 172 10.48 -16.48 5.13
C ASP A 172 9.98 -16.01 6.50
N GLY A 173 8.66 -15.95 6.67
CA GLY A 173 8.04 -15.45 7.89
C GLY A 173 8.40 -16.25 9.15
N GLY A 174 8.61 -17.57 9.05
CA GLY A 174 9.03 -18.41 10.15
C GLY A 174 10.48 -18.10 10.55
N THR A 175 11.36 -17.92 9.60
CA THR A 175 12.77 -17.52 9.83
C THR A 175 12.83 -16.15 10.50
N ILE A 176 12.04 -15.19 10.01
CA ILE A 176 11.97 -13.84 10.56
C ILE A 176 11.48 -13.86 12.00
N ALA A 177 10.42 -14.61 12.30
CA ALA A 177 9.88 -14.73 13.64
C ALA A 177 10.89 -15.37 14.61
N ALA A 178 11.65 -16.37 14.17
CA ALA A 178 12.65 -17.06 14.98
C ALA A 178 13.87 -16.21 15.32
N THR A 179 14.17 -15.18 14.50
CA THR A 179 15.35 -14.31 14.70
C THR A 179 15.08 -13.07 15.55
N GLY A 180 13.84 -12.84 15.98
CA GLY A 180 13.47 -11.63 16.73
C GLY A 180 13.62 -10.35 15.90
N ALA A 181 13.29 -10.40 14.62
CA ALA A 181 13.34 -9.26 13.72
C ALA A 181 12.56 -8.06 14.25
N PRO A 182 12.97 -6.83 13.93
CA PRO A 182 12.21 -5.64 14.29
C PRO A 182 10.81 -5.68 13.66
N ALA A 183 9.82 -5.09 14.36
CA ALA A 183 8.49 -4.90 13.79
C ALA A 183 8.61 -4.11 12.48
N GLY A 184 7.87 -4.53 11.45
CA GLY A 184 7.92 -3.90 10.14
C GLY A 184 7.04 -4.62 9.13
N PHE A 185 7.17 -4.19 7.89
CA PHE A 185 6.46 -4.80 6.78
C PHE A 185 7.12 -6.14 6.39
N LEU A 186 6.35 -7.21 6.41
CA LEU A 186 6.82 -8.52 5.94
C LEU A 186 6.69 -8.61 4.42
N PHE A 187 7.82 -8.78 3.75
CA PHE A 187 7.89 -8.95 2.30
C PHE A 187 8.49 -10.33 1.97
N ASN A 188 7.62 -11.30 1.77
CA ASN A 188 8.00 -12.67 1.46
C ASN A 188 7.67 -13.02 0.00
N GLN A 189 8.11 -14.21 -0.45
CA GLN A 189 7.88 -14.67 -1.82
C GLN A 189 6.38 -14.77 -2.15
N ALA A 190 5.56 -15.25 -1.22
CA ALA A 190 4.12 -15.40 -1.47
C ALA A 190 3.43 -14.05 -1.74
N LEU A 191 3.76 -13.02 -0.95
CA LEU A 191 3.27 -11.67 -1.20
C LEU A 191 3.80 -11.13 -2.53
N PHE A 192 5.09 -11.33 -2.80
CA PHE A 192 5.71 -10.89 -4.06
C PHE A 192 5.04 -11.55 -5.28
N ASP A 193 4.79 -12.85 -5.23
CA ASP A 193 4.09 -13.57 -6.31
C ASP A 193 2.68 -13.01 -6.57
N THR A 194 1.95 -12.70 -5.49
CA THR A 194 0.62 -12.09 -5.61
C THR A 194 0.69 -10.73 -6.29
N LEU A 195 1.69 -9.91 -5.95
CA LEU A 195 1.87 -8.57 -6.51
C LEU A 195 2.30 -8.61 -7.98
N VAL A 196 3.20 -9.54 -8.33
CA VAL A 196 3.81 -9.62 -9.67
C VAL A 196 2.79 -9.98 -10.76
N HIS A 197 1.86 -10.89 -10.44
CA HIS A 197 0.95 -11.40 -11.47
C HIS A 197 -0.26 -10.51 -11.74
N GLY A 198 -0.59 -9.62 -10.81
CA GLY A 198 -1.88 -8.90 -10.85
C GLY A 198 -3.08 -9.85 -10.82
N ASP A 199 -4.22 -9.36 -11.28
CA ASP A 199 -5.42 -10.17 -11.42
C ASP A 199 -6.11 -9.88 -12.77
N PRO A 200 -5.78 -10.64 -13.83
CA PRO A 200 -6.38 -10.44 -15.15
C PRO A 200 -7.89 -10.64 -15.19
N SER A 201 -8.46 -11.43 -14.27
CA SER A 201 -9.91 -11.65 -14.21
C SER A 201 -10.67 -10.39 -13.79
N HIS A 202 -10.00 -9.46 -13.11
CA HIS A 202 -10.52 -8.17 -12.70
C HIS A 202 -9.89 -7.00 -13.47
N ALA A 203 -9.18 -7.27 -14.58
CA ALA A 203 -8.42 -6.29 -15.35
C ALA A 203 -7.36 -5.54 -14.52
N ALA A 204 -6.95 -6.10 -13.39
CA ALA A 204 -5.95 -5.52 -12.53
C ALA A 204 -4.54 -5.87 -13.05
N PRO A 205 -3.68 -4.86 -13.31
CA PRO A 205 -2.42 -5.06 -14.00
C PRO A 205 -1.40 -5.81 -13.16
N ALA A 206 -0.46 -6.45 -13.85
CA ALA A 206 0.75 -6.99 -13.29
C ALA A 206 1.70 -5.86 -12.83
N LEU A 207 2.60 -6.18 -11.92
CA LEU A 207 3.59 -5.25 -11.38
C LEU A 207 4.64 -4.88 -12.44
N GLU A 208 4.88 -3.59 -12.62
CA GLU A 208 5.94 -3.05 -13.48
C GLU A 208 7.08 -2.42 -12.65
N ARG A 209 6.74 -1.84 -11.51
CA ARG A 209 7.70 -1.16 -10.63
C ARG A 209 7.40 -1.41 -9.16
N ILE A 210 8.45 -1.62 -8.37
CA ILE A 210 8.37 -1.61 -6.91
C ILE A 210 9.33 -0.56 -6.33
N THR A 211 8.83 0.27 -5.42
CA THR A 211 9.62 1.24 -4.68
C THR A 211 9.63 0.86 -3.21
N LEU A 212 10.80 0.59 -2.68
CA LEU A 212 11.00 0.23 -1.27
C LEU A 212 11.70 1.39 -0.55
N SER A 213 11.02 2.03 0.39
CA SER A 213 11.54 3.09 1.23
C SER A 213 11.35 2.71 2.69
N ALA A 214 12.44 2.50 3.41
CA ALA A 214 12.41 2.19 4.82
C ALA A 214 13.02 3.34 5.64
N ALA A 215 12.31 3.82 6.67
CA ALA A 215 12.80 4.87 7.54
C ALA A 215 13.92 4.37 8.47
N SER A 216 13.91 3.09 8.83
CA SER A 216 14.86 2.48 9.78
C SER A 216 15.77 1.47 9.12
N SER A 217 15.20 0.40 8.52
CA SER A 217 16.03 -0.70 7.97
C SER A 217 15.30 -1.49 6.89
N ILE A 218 16.09 -2.07 5.98
CA ILE A 218 15.69 -3.19 5.13
C ILE A 218 16.53 -4.38 5.56
N ASN A 219 15.87 -5.43 6.05
CA ASN A 219 16.51 -6.60 6.63
C ASN A 219 16.27 -7.81 5.74
N LEU A 220 17.32 -8.56 5.46
CA LEU A 220 17.28 -9.80 4.69
C LEU A 220 17.48 -10.98 5.66
N PHE A 221 16.58 -11.96 5.63
CA PHE A 221 16.60 -13.11 6.52
C PHE A 221 16.73 -14.41 5.74
N GLY A 222 17.72 -15.24 6.11
CA GLY A 222 17.97 -16.51 5.46
C GLY A 222 18.56 -16.35 4.06
N SER A 223 18.34 -17.33 3.20
CA SER A 223 18.65 -17.25 1.77
C SER A 223 17.50 -16.53 1.04
N ALA A 224 17.24 -15.29 1.42
CA ALA A 224 16.16 -14.51 0.85
C ALA A 224 16.50 -14.08 -0.58
N GLY A 225 16.10 -14.91 -1.54
CA GLY A 225 16.02 -14.52 -2.94
C GLY A 225 14.55 -14.33 -3.28
N LEU A 226 14.15 -13.14 -3.70
CA LEU A 226 12.87 -12.98 -4.36
C LEU A 226 13.04 -13.42 -5.80
N ASP A 227 12.35 -14.48 -6.20
CA ASP A 227 12.37 -14.94 -7.60
C ASP A 227 11.54 -13.98 -8.46
N ALA A 228 12.25 -13.09 -9.14
CA ALA A 228 11.68 -12.12 -10.07
C ALA A 228 11.57 -12.62 -11.51
N THR A 229 11.81 -13.91 -11.78
CA THR A 229 11.75 -14.46 -13.15
C THR A 229 10.37 -14.31 -13.79
N ALA A 230 9.32 -14.21 -12.99
CA ALA A 230 7.97 -13.92 -13.47
C ALA A 230 7.84 -12.51 -14.06
N LEU A 231 8.57 -11.51 -13.53
CA LEU A 231 8.62 -10.15 -14.07
C LEU A 231 9.27 -10.10 -15.45
N GLN A 232 10.29 -10.93 -15.70
CA GLN A 232 11.00 -10.97 -16.98
C GLN A 232 10.18 -11.57 -18.13
N ARG A 233 9.15 -12.35 -17.82
CA ARG A 233 8.29 -12.98 -18.84
C ARG A 233 7.15 -12.09 -19.34
N GLY A 234 6.84 -11.02 -18.62
CA GLY A 234 5.76 -10.07 -18.96
C GLY A 234 6.23 -8.76 -19.59
N LEU A 235 7.53 -8.52 -19.59
CA LEU A 235 8.13 -7.27 -20.09
C LEU A 235 8.93 -7.58 -21.37
N ASP A 236 8.35 -7.27 -22.53
CA ASP A 236 9.12 -7.21 -23.77
C ASP A 236 10.17 -6.08 -23.67
N GLY A 237 11.31 -6.40 -23.09
CA GLY A 237 12.57 -5.68 -23.25
C GLY A 237 12.95 -4.63 -22.21
N ASP A 238 12.09 -4.16 -21.33
CA ASP A 238 12.46 -3.22 -20.27
C ASP A 238 12.35 -3.86 -18.88
N GLY A 239 13.51 -4.11 -18.26
CA GLY A 239 13.60 -4.70 -16.92
C GLY A 239 12.97 -3.83 -15.84
N ALA A 240 12.38 -4.45 -14.81
CA ALA A 240 11.83 -3.76 -13.66
C ALA A 240 12.92 -2.94 -12.95
N GLU A 241 12.67 -1.64 -12.76
CA GLU A 241 13.57 -0.75 -12.03
C GLU A 241 13.28 -0.82 -10.53
N VAL A 242 14.26 -1.30 -9.76
CA VAL A 242 14.22 -1.20 -8.29
C VAL A 242 14.89 0.11 -7.89
N VAL A 243 14.08 1.11 -7.51
CA VAL A 243 14.60 2.40 -7.05
C VAL A 243 14.72 2.36 -5.53
N SER A 244 15.94 2.27 -5.00
CA SER A 244 16.20 2.40 -3.57
C SER A 244 16.34 3.89 -3.18
N GLY A 245 15.47 4.37 -2.30
CA GLY A 245 15.61 5.68 -1.68
C GLY A 245 16.76 5.69 -0.66
N LYS A 246 17.44 6.84 -0.54
CA LYS A 246 18.57 7.08 0.36
C LYS A 246 18.21 6.79 1.83
N GLY A 247 18.49 5.58 2.29
CA GLY A 247 18.87 5.33 3.67
C GLY A 247 20.39 5.23 3.74
N ARG A 248 21.01 5.68 4.82
CA ARG A 248 22.45 5.72 5.06
C ARG A 248 23.18 4.50 4.50
N GLU A 249 24.32 4.78 3.84
CA GLU A 249 25.21 3.82 3.20
C GLU A 249 25.48 2.58 4.06
N GLY A 250 24.93 1.45 3.62
CA GLY A 250 25.43 0.14 3.91
C GLY A 250 25.73 -0.51 2.58
N SER A 251 27.00 -0.60 2.23
CA SER A 251 27.47 -1.24 1.01
C SER A 251 27.07 -2.71 0.99
N VAL A 252 26.23 -3.09 0.04
CA VAL A 252 26.04 -4.50 -0.31
C VAL A 252 27.07 -4.83 -1.39
N GLU A 253 28.20 -5.42 -1.01
CA GLU A 253 29.08 -6.09 -1.96
C GLU A 253 28.39 -7.39 -2.39
N ALA A 254 27.95 -7.44 -3.65
CA ALA A 254 27.64 -8.70 -4.31
C ALA A 254 28.97 -9.44 -4.55
N SER A 255 29.24 -10.52 -3.80
CA SER A 255 30.32 -11.43 -4.15
C SER A 255 29.81 -12.44 -5.16
N ASP A 256 30.25 -12.30 -6.41
CA ASP A 256 30.29 -13.37 -7.38
C ASP A 256 31.15 -14.54 -6.87
N ARG A 257 30.55 -15.70 -6.72
CA ARG A 257 31.17 -17.02 -6.99
C ARG A 257 30.12 -18.08 -7.15
#